data_c3be9c60c9dff2a44674c3603fd45b02
#
_entry.id   c3be9c60c9dff2a44674c3603fd45b02
#
_cell.length_a   1.000
_cell.length_b   1.000
_cell.length_c   1.000
_cell.angle_alpha   90.00
_cell.angle_beta   90.00
_cell.angle_gamma   90.00
#
_symmetry.space_group_name_H-M   'P 1'
#
loop_
_entity.id
_entity.type
_entity.pdbx_description
1 polymer ?
#
loop_
_entity_poly.entity_id
_entity_poly.type
_entity_poly.pdbx_seq_one_letter_code
_entity_poly.pdbx_strand_id
1 'polypeptide(L)'
;MPNDINKLRRLMRTAHVLQKGDEDHKYGQSLALKQAWWFESFRQALSNGFARFTYYKKDGTTRTALGTRSLSLVPTDKLPKGDMSDGAAIWDDTAKAIPYFDLEKNEWRSFSVLNFVSLDQAWRFNDPLTR
;
A
#
# COMPACT_ATOMS: atom_id res chain seq x y z
N MET A 1 4.28 -18.40 -12.14
CA MET A 1 3.03 -17.93 -11.52
C MET A 1 2.65 -16.57 -12.08
N PRO A 2 1.43 -16.41 -12.61
CA PRO A 2 1.03 -15.12 -13.18
C PRO A 2 1.14 -13.95 -12.19
N ASN A 3 0.80 -14.21 -10.92
CA ASN A 3 0.85 -13.17 -9.88
C ASN A 3 2.28 -12.71 -9.60
N ASP A 4 3.24 -13.60 -9.70
CA ASP A 4 4.65 -13.29 -9.44
C ASP A 4 5.21 -12.37 -10.54
N ILE A 5 4.82 -12.61 -11.79
CA ILE A 5 5.25 -11.78 -12.91
C ILE A 5 4.67 -10.37 -12.79
N ASN A 6 3.39 -10.25 -12.46
CA ASN A 6 2.74 -8.97 -12.29
C ASN A 6 3.33 -8.19 -11.10
N LYS A 7 3.60 -8.88 -10.02
CA LYS A 7 4.25 -8.31 -8.85
C LYS A 7 5.65 -7.79 -9.19
N LEU A 8 6.42 -8.56 -9.94
CA LEU A 8 7.76 -8.17 -10.36
C LEU A 8 7.73 -6.93 -11.26
N ARG A 9 6.80 -6.90 -12.23
CA ARG A 9 6.63 -5.74 -13.11
C ARG A 9 6.28 -4.49 -12.31
N ARG A 10 5.35 -4.60 -11.37
CA ARG A 10 4.97 -3.48 -10.51
C ARG A 10 6.14 -3.01 -9.67
N LEU A 11 6.90 -3.93 -9.10
CA LEU A 11 8.09 -3.63 -8.30
C LEU A 11 9.10 -2.82 -9.11
N MET A 12 9.40 -3.25 -10.33
CA MET A 12 10.35 -2.56 -11.19
C MET A 12 9.85 -1.17 -11.58
N ARG A 13 8.55 -1.03 -11.84
CA ARG A 13 7.95 0.26 -12.14
C ARG A 13 7.96 1.18 -10.92
N THR A 14 7.70 0.65 -9.73
CA THR A 14 7.79 1.42 -8.49
C THR A 14 9.22 1.92 -8.27
N ALA A 15 10.22 1.07 -8.48
CA ALA A 15 11.62 1.48 -8.39
C ALA A 15 11.94 2.62 -9.35
N HIS A 16 11.43 2.54 -10.58
CA HIS A 16 11.62 3.60 -11.57
C HIS A 16 10.95 4.92 -11.13
N VAL A 17 9.73 4.84 -10.59
CA VAL A 17 9.01 6.01 -10.07
C VAL A 17 9.80 6.67 -8.94
N LEU A 18 10.33 5.87 -8.02
CA LEU A 18 11.11 6.38 -6.89
C LEU A 18 12.40 7.05 -7.36
N GLN A 19 13.11 6.44 -8.31
CA GLN A 19 14.32 7.03 -8.89
C GLN A 19 14.04 8.35 -9.60
N LYS A 20 13.00 8.37 -10.42
CA LYS A 20 12.63 9.55 -11.21
C LYS A 20 12.14 10.71 -10.35
N GLY A 21 11.49 10.40 -9.21
CA GLY A 21 11.02 11.40 -8.26
C GLY A 21 12.09 11.93 -7.33
N ASP A 22 13.31 11.41 -7.41
CA ASP A 22 14.41 11.78 -6.53
C ASP A 22 15.24 12.91 -7.17
N GLU A 23 14.83 14.15 -6.94
CA GLU A 23 15.50 15.32 -7.49
C GLU A 23 16.92 15.50 -6.96
N ASP A 24 17.19 15.00 -5.76
CA ASP A 24 18.52 15.12 -5.12
C ASP A 24 19.42 13.91 -5.40
N HIS A 25 18.97 12.98 -6.22
CA HIS A 25 19.69 11.74 -6.55
C HIS A 25 20.12 10.92 -5.34
N LYS A 26 19.28 10.91 -4.31
CA LYS A 26 19.51 10.14 -3.07
C LYS A 26 19.38 8.64 -3.29
N TYR A 27 18.57 8.24 -4.27
CA TYR A 27 18.30 6.85 -4.54
C TYR A 27 19.10 6.36 -5.71
N GLY A 28 20.14 5.58 -5.44
CA GLY A 28 20.69 4.75 -6.49
C GLY A 28 19.70 3.66 -6.88
N GLN A 29 19.94 2.97 -7.97
CA GLN A 29 19.09 1.90 -8.47
C GLN A 29 18.83 0.83 -7.40
N SER A 30 19.86 0.45 -6.65
CA SER A 30 19.76 -0.58 -5.60
C SER A 30 18.83 -0.14 -4.47
N LEU A 31 18.93 1.12 -4.04
CA LEU A 31 18.08 1.64 -2.95
C LEU A 31 16.62 1.75 -3.41
N ALA A 32 16.40 2.18 -4.64
CA ALA A 32 15.05 2.26 -5.20
C ALA A 32 14.39 0.88 -5.26
N LEU A 33 15.13 -0.17 -5.61
CA LEU A 33 14.63 -1.54 -5.62
C LEU A 33 14.27 -2.02 -4.20
N LYS A 34 15.12 -1.74 -3.21
CA LYS A 34 14.83 -2.09 -1.82
C LYS A 34 13.56 -1.41 -1.33
N GLN A 35 13.39 -0.14 -1.66
CA GLN A 35 12.20 0.61 -1.28
C GLN A 35 10.94 0.08 -1.98
N ALA A 36 11.07 -0.29 -3.25
CA ALA A 36 9.97 -0.90 -3.98
C ALA A 36 9.54 -2.24 -3.38
N TRP A 37 10.50 -3.08 -2.97
CA TRP A 37 10.21 -4.32 -2.26
C TRP A 37 9.50 -4.07 -0.94
N TRP A 38 9.91 -3.02 -0.22
CA TRP A 38 9.26 -2.64 1.02
C TRP A 38 7.77 -2.29 0.79
N PHE A 39 7.46 -1.55 -0.28
CA PHE A 39 6.07 -1.22 -0.60
C PHE A 39 5.25 -2.46 -0.97
N GLU A 40 5.84 -3.43 -1.66
CA GLU A 40 5.15 -4.70 -1.94
C GLU A 40 4.86 -5.46 -0.64
N SER A 41 5.79 -5.47 0.28
CA SER A 41 5.61 -6.08 1.61
C SER A 41 4.54 -5.35 2.42
N PHE A 42 4.50 -4.03 2.32
CA PHE A 42 3.50 -3.20 2.98
C PHE A 42 2.09 -3.49 2.46
N ARG A 43 1.93 -3.60 1.14
CA ARG A 43 0.65 -4.01 0.54
C ARG A 43 0.18 -5.35 1.11
N GLN A 44 1.09 -6.30 1.19
CA GLN A 44 0.78 -7.62 1.71
C GLN A 44 0.42 -7.59 3.21
N ALA A 45 1.14 -6.80 3.99
CA ALA A 45 0.84 -6.62 5.41
C ALA A 45 -0.56 -6.04 5.61
N LEU A 46 -0.95 -5.06 4.82
CA LEU A 46 -2.30 -4.49 4.87
C LEU A 46 -3.38 -5.51 4.46
N SER A 47 -3.07 -6.43 3.57
CA SER A 47 -4.00 -7.49 3.17
C SER A 47 -4.21 -8.53 4.28
N ASN A 48 -3.23 -8.68 5.15
CA ASN A 48 -3.25 -9.66 6.26
C ASN A 48 -3.45 -9.01 7.63
N GLY A 49 -3.89 -7.77 7.66
CA GLY A 49 -4.08 -7.05 8.91
C GLY A 49 -4.46 -5.60 8.66
N PHE A 50 -3.95 -4.73 9.50
CA PHE A 50 -4.17 -3.29 9.39
C PHE A 50 -2.94 -2.56 9.95
N ALA A 51 -2.80 -1.28 9.62
CA ALA A 51 -1.64 -0.52 10.02
C ALA A 51 -1.97 0.95 10.25
N ARG A 52 -1.20 1.57 11.14
CA ARG A 52 -1.17 3.02 11.30
C ARG A 52 0.06 3.54 10.56
N PHE A 53 -0.18 4.47 9.62
CA PHE A 53 0.88 5.01 8.77
C PHE A 53 0.59 6.46 8.42
N THR A 54 1.64 7.17 8.04
CA THR A 54 1.58 8.60 7.75
C THR A 54 2.05 8.87 6.33
N TYR A 55 1.37 9.77 5.64
CA TYR A 55 1.75 10.22 4.30
C TYR A 55 1.36 11.68 4.09
N TYR A 56 1.95 12.30 3.08
CA TYR A 56 1.56 13.65 2.66
C TYR A 56 0.37 13.57 1.72
N LYS A 57 -0.66 14.37 2.01
CA LYS A 57 -1.79 14.55 1.11
C LYS A 57 -1.39 15.49 -0.04
N LYS A 58 -2.26 15.60 -1.05
CA LYS A 58 -2.01 16.45 -2.21
C LYS A 58 -1.81 17.92 -1.85
N ASP A 59 -2.44 18.38 -0.77
CA ASP A 59 -2.31 19.76 -0.29
C ASP A 59 -1.04 20.01 0.55
N GLY A 60 -0.19 19.00 0.72
CA GLY A 60 1.05 19.10 1.49
C GLY A 60 0.92 18.84 2.98
N THR A 61 -0.29 18.70 3.51
CA THR A 61 -0.48 18.36 4.91
C THR A 61 -0.34 16.84 5.11
N THR A 62 -0.02 16.41 6.33
CA THR A 62 0.11 15.00 6.64
C THR A 62 -1.22 14.40 7.08
N ARG A 63 -1.40 13.12 6.75
CA ARG A 63 -2.48 12.28 7.25
C ARG A 63 -1.85 11.08 7.94
N THR A 64 -2.24 10.84 9.19
CA THR A 64 -1.94 9.59 9.88
C THR A 64 -3.19 8.74 9.86
N ALA A 65 -3.16 7.67 9.06
CA ALA A 65 -4.32 6.84 8.80
C ALA A 65 -4.24 5.50 9.52
N LEU A 66 -5.40 4.93 9.81
CA LEU A 66 -5.53 3.52 10.21
C LEU A 66 -6.15 2.81 9.02
N GLY A 67 -5.36 2.03 8.29
CA GLY A 67 -5.78 1.46 7.02
C GLY A 67 -5.65 -0.04 6.94
N THR A 68 -6.43 -0.62 6.05
CA THR A 68 -6.40 -2.06 5.76
C THR A 68 -6.63 -2.33 4.28
N ARG A 69 -6.18 -3.50 3.84
CA ARG A 69 -6.54 -4.07 2.53
C ARG A 69 -7.20 -5.44 2.71
N SER A 70 -7.48 -5.81 3.96
CA SER A 70 -8.22 -7.04 4.26
C SER A 70 -9.71 -6.80 4.12
N LEU A 71 -10.35 -7.49 3.18
CA LEU A 71 -11.77 -7.31 2.92
C LEU A 71 -12.63 -7.74 4.11
N SER A 72 -12.10 -8.58 5.00
CA SER A 72 -12.80 -8.98 6.21
C SER A 72 -13.00 -7.82 7.20
N LEU A 73 -12.20 -6.77 7.08
CA LEU A 73 -12.31 -5.58 7.93
C LEU A 73 -13.10 -4.44 7.27
N VAL A 74 -13.48 -4.60 6.02
CA VAL A 74 -14.26 -3.59 5.29
C VAL A 74 -15.75 -3.84 5.52
N PRO A 75 -16.54 -2.83 5.91
CA PRO A 75 -17.99 -3.01 6.05
C PRO A 75 -18.63 -3.51 4.76
N THR A 76 -19.65 -4.34 4.89
CA THR A 76 -20.30 -5.00 3.75
C THR A 76 -20.81 -4.01 2.70
N ASP A 77 -21.36 -2.89 3.13
CA ASP A 77 -21.88 -1.85 2.24
C ASP A 77 -20.76 -1.05 1.54
N LYS A 78 -19.51 -1.21 1.98
CA LYS A 78 -18.34 -0.54 1.39
C LYS A 78 -17.49 -1.48 0.56
N LEU A 79 -17.82 -2.76 0.48
CA LEU A 79 -17.06 -3.70 -0.34
C LEU A 79 -17.10 -3.29 -1.81
N PRO A 80 -15.98 -3.53 -2.56
CA PRO A 80 -15.95 -3.23 -3.98
C PRO A 80 -17.05 -3.99 -4.72
N LYS A 81 -17.66 -3.36 -5.71
CA LYS A 81 -18.63 -3.99 -6.59
C LYS A 81 -17.91 -4.80 -7.66
N GLY A 82 -18.46 -5.95 -8.01
CA GLY A 82 -17.95 -6.78 -9.08
C GLY A 82 -17.54 -8.17 -8.58
N ASP A 83 -16.84 -8.90 -9.44
CA ASP A 83 -16.40 -10.25 -9.14
C ASP A 83 -15.22 -10.23 -8.18
N MET A 84 -15.42 -10.77 -7.00
CA MET A 84 -14.41 -10.83 -5.95
C MET A 84 -13.66 -12.16 -5.91
N SER A 85 -13.89 -13.04 -6.88
CA SER A 85 -13.20 -14.33 -6.93
C SER A 85 -11.70 -14.19 -7.17
N ASP A 86 -11.27 -13.12 -7.85
CA ASP A 86 -9.87 -12.77 -8.02
C ASP A 86 -9.55 -11.59 -7.10
N GLY A 87 -9.01 -11.87 -5.92
CA GLY A 87 -8.68 -10.85 -4.93
C GLY A 87 -7.69 -9.81 -5.43
N ALA A 88 -6.86 -10.13 -6.42
CA ALA A 88 -5.89 -9.19 -6.97
C ALA A 88 -6.55 -8.11 -7.82
N ALA A 89 -7.70 -8.39 -8.43
CA ALA A 89 -8.42 -7.45 -9.29
C ALA A 89 -9.22 -6.41 -8.50
N ILE A 90 -9.45 -6.63 -7.21
CA ILE A 90 -10.24 -5.73 -6.37
C ILE A 90 -9.49 -4.41 -6.13
N TRP A 91 -8.18 -4.49 -6.01
CA TRP A 91 -7.35 -3.33 -5.73
C TRP A 91 -6.80 -2.76 -7.02
N ASP A 92 -7.09 -1.49 -7.26
CA ASP A 92 -6.56 -0.75 -8.42
C ASP A 92 -5.10 -0.39 -8.15
N ASP A 93 -4.26 -1.40 -7.99
CA ASP A 93 -2.85 -1.23 -7.68
C ASP A 93 -2.07 -0.77 -8.90
N THR A 94 -1.42 0.36 -8.75
CA THR A 94 -0.44 0.85 -9.71
C THR A 94 0.94 0.88 -9.05
N ALA A 95 1.97 1.08 -9.85
CA ALA A 95 3.32 1.25 -9.31
C ALA A 95 3.47 2.55 -8.49
N LYS A 96 2.57 3.50 -8.67
CA LYS A 96 2.66 4.83 -8.08
C LYS A 96 1.81 4.98 -6.83
N ALA A 97 0.67 4.29 -6.74
CA ALA A 97 -0.30 4.53 -5.67
C ALA A 97 -0.68 3.23 -4.96
N ILE A 98 -0.96 3.34 -3.68
CA ILE A 98 -1.43 2.23 -2.86
C ILE A 98 -2.83 2.58 -2.35
N PRO A 99 -3.88 1.92 -2.86
CA PRO A 99 -5.22 2.08 -2.32
C PRO A 99 -5.38 1.31 -1.02
N TYR A 100 -6.19 1.84 -0.13
CA TYR A 100 -6.51 1.20 1.15
C TYR A 100 -7.89 1.64 1.63
N PHE A 101 -8.46 0.91 2.58
CA PHE A 101 -9.67 1.31 3.26
C PHE A 101 -9.31 1.97 4.59
N ASP A 102 -9.75 3.21 4.79
CA ASP A 102 -9.50 3.98 6.00
C ASP A 102 -10.54 3.59 7.05
N LEU A 103 -10.09 2.90 8.10
CA LEU A 103 -10.96 2.37 9.14
C LEU A 103 -11.55 3.46 10.04
N GLU A 104 -10.88 4.60 10.17
CA GLU A 104 -11.35 5.71 10.98
C GLU A 104 -12.33 6.60 10.22
N LYS A 105 -12.09 6.78 8.91
CA LYS A 105 -12.97 7.59 8.06
C LYS A 105 -14.06 6.77 7.38
N ASN A 106 -13.96 5.45 7.44
CA ASN A 106 -14.91 4.51 6.85
C ASN A 106 -15.07 4.74 5.34
N GLU A 107 -13.97 4.95 4.64
CA GLU A 107 -13.99 5.18 3.19
C GLU A 107 -12.69 4.71 2.53
N TRP A 108 -12.78 4.49 1.22
CA TRP A 108 -11.63 4.14 0.39
C TRP A 108 -10.77 5.36 0.14
N ARG A 109 -9.45 5.18 0.24
CA ARG A 109 -8.46 6.22 -0.01
C ARG A 109 -7.25 5.60 -0.70
N SER A 110 -6.33 6.45 -1.13
CA SER A 110 -5.04 6.03 -1.65
C SER A 110 -3.99 7.09 -1.38
N PHE A 111 -2.72 6.69 -1.44
CA PHE A 111 -1.61 7.63 -1.37
C PHE A 111 -0.55 7.25 -2.39
N SER A 112 0.25 8.24 -2.82
CA SER A 112 1.38 8.02 -3.69
C SER A 112 2.56 7.48 -2.89
N VAL A 113 3.29 6.52 -3.46
CA VAL A 113 4.52 6.01 -2.82
C VAL A 113 5.54 7.12 -2.60
N LEU A 114 5.51 8.18 -3.43
CA LEU A 114 6.39 9.33 -3.26
C LEU A 114 6.05 10.19 -2.04
N ASN A 115 4.84 10.07 -1.54
CA ASN A 115 4.34 10.87 -0.42
C ASN A 115 4.34 10.12 0.90
N PHE A 116 4.80 8.88 0.92
CA PHE A 116 4.84 8.07 2.14
C PHE A 116 5.87 8.64 3.11
N VAL A 117 5.48 8.76 4.38
CA VAL A 117 6.35 9.28 5.43
C VAL A 117 6.84 8.15 6.34
N SER A 118 5.92 7.41 6.98
CA SER A 118 6.32 6.40 7.95
C SER A 118 5.25 5.35 8.18
N LEU A 119 5.69 4.13 8.46
CA LEU A 119 4.86 3.09 9.05
C LEU A 119 5.00 3.19 10.56
N ASP A 120 3.92 3.55 11.24
CA ASP A 120 3.97 3.85 12.67
C ASP A 120 3.71 2.61 13.50
N GLN A 121 2.77 1.74 13.08
CA GLN A 121 2.47 0.48 13.73
C GLN A 121 1.72 -0.43 12.78
N ALA A 122 1.97 -1.74 12.87
CA ALA A 122 1.28 -2.74 12.04
C ALA A 122 0.81 -3.91 12.90
N TRP A 123 -0.38 -4.41 12.58
CA TRP A 123 -0.98 -5.58 13.23
C TRP A 123 -1.35 -6.62 12.17
N ARG A 124 -0.93 -7.85 12.39
CA ARG A 124 -1.27 -8.98 11.52
C ARG A 124 -2.20 -9.92 12.27
N PHE A 125 -3.13 -10.52 11.55
CA PHE A 125 -4.14 -11.40 12.15
C PHE A 125 -3.54 -12.61 12.87
N ASN A 126 -2.41 -13.11 12.39
CA ASN A 126 -1.74 -14.27 12.99
C ASN A 126 -0.57 -13.88 13.90
N ASP A 127 -0.44 -12.61 14.23
CA ASP A 127 0.60 -12.15 15.14
C ASP A 127 0.20 -12.52 16.57
N PRO A 128 1.06 -13.23 17.34
CA PRO A 128 0.76 -13.57 18.73
C PRO A 128 0.44 -12.36 19.60
N LEU A 129 0.99 -11.20 19.29
CA LEU A 129 0.78 -9.97 20.06
C LEU A 129 -0.59 -9.33 19.80
N THR A 130 -1.29 -9.72 18.72
CA THR A 130 -2.59 -9.17 18.35
C THR A 130 -3.76 -10.09 18.64
N ARG A 131 -3.48 -11.28 19.13
CA ARG A 131 -4.52 -12.26 19.50
C ARG A 131 -5.17 -11.96 20.83
#